data_9603b1d665a56fc958a8e7c8e3d9baa3
#
_entry.id   9603b1d665a56fc958a8e7c8e3d9baa3
#
_cell.length_a   1.000
_cell.length_b   1.000
_cell.length_c   1.000
_cell.angle_alpha   90.00
_cell.angle_beta   90.00
_cell.angle_gamma   90.00
#
_symmetry.space_group_name_H-M   'P 1'
#
loop_
_entity.id
_entity.type
_entity.pdbx_description
1 polymer ?
#
loop_
_entity_poly.entity_id
_entity_poly.type
_entity_poly.pdbx_seq_one_letter_code
_entity_poly.pdbx_strand_id
1 'polypeptide(L)'
;IAGGSVGGYMDKQEMVLRKQLEGTGVSVSRNGDQITLNMPGNVTFGSDSSDLKADFFAVLDSVTLVLKEYDKTVVEVAGHTDSTGSDQYNQALSERRAATVASYLVNRGVLEMRMIRVGMGETRPVADNGTPEGRALNRRVELTLVPVTQ
;
A
#
# COMPACT_ATOMS: atom_id res chain seq x y z
N ILE A 1 7.52 20.21 -1.61
CA ILE A 1 8.80 20.19 -0.89
C ILE A 1 9.59 21.40 -1.30
N ALA A 2 9.30 22.51 -0.65
CA ALA A 2 9.91 23.78 -0.99
C ALA A 2 11.25 23.94 -0.27
N GLY A 3 12.26 24.46 -0.99
CA GLY A 3 13.54 24.83 -0.40
C GLY A 3 14.44 23.69 0.04
N GLY A 4 14.09 22.46 -0.28
CA GLY A 4 14.84 21.28 0.11
C GLY A 4 15.01 20.28 -1.01
N SER A 5 15.82 19.26 -0.74
CA SER A 5 16.00 18.14 -1.64
C SER A 5 14.82 17.18 -1.54
N VAL A 6 14.19 16.88 -2.68
CA VAL A 6 13.14 15.85 -2.74
C VAL A 6 13.73 14.51 -2.31
N GLY A 7 14.92 14.17 -2.83
CA GLY A 7 15.60 12.92 -2.47
C GLY A 7 15.85 12.81 -0.98
N GLY A 8 16.32 13.88 -0.35
CA GLY A 8 16.59 13.89 1.08
C GLY A 8 15.35 13.74 1.93
N TYR A 9 14.25 14.38 1.53
CA TYR A 9 12.97 14.26 2.19
C TYR A 9 12.47 12.80 2.11
N MET A 10 12.53 12.20 0.93
CA MET A 10 12.10 10.82 0.74
C MET A 10 13.04 9.84 1.43
N ASP A 11 14.34 10.12 1.49
CA ASP A 11 15.31 9.28 2.21
C ASP A 11 14.96 9.18 3.69
N LYS A 12 14.63 10.31 4.33
CA LYS A 12 14.24 10.33 5.73
C LYS A 12 12.95 9.56 5.97
N GLN A 13 11.96 9.76 5.11
CA GLN A 13 10.70 9.06 5.20
C GLN A 13 10.89 7.55 5.04
N GLU A 14 11.70 7.14 4.07
CA GLU A 14 12.02 5.73 3.85
C GLU A 14 12.66 5.10 5.09
N MET A 15 13.63 5.80 5.70
CA MET A 15 14.31 5.30 6.88
C MET A 15 13.33 5.05 8.02
N VAL A 16 12.44 6.01 8.28
CA VAL A 16 11.44 5.89 9.34
C VAL A 16 10.49 4.73 9.04
N LEU A 17 10.02 4.62 7.80
CA LEU A 17 9.12 3.54 7.41
C LEU A 17 9.76 2.17 7.57
N ARG A 18 11.01 1.99 7.13
CA ARG A 18 11.70 0.72 7.28
C ARG A 18 11.82 0.32 8.75
N LYS A 19 12.12 1.28 9.61
CA LYS A 19 12.24 1.01 11.04
C LYS A 19 10.89 0.65 11.66
N GLN A 20 9.85 1.44 11.36
CA GLN A 20 8.52 1.24 11.92
C GLN A 20 7.87 -0.07 11.46
N LEU A 21 8.21 -0.53 10.28
CA LEU A 21 7.55 -1.69 9.68
C LEU A 21 8.34 -2.99 9.78
N GLU A 22 9.48 -2.98 10.49
CA GLU A 22 10.24 -4.21 10.74
C GLU A 22 9.36 -5.25 11.43
N GLY A 23 9.38 -6.48 10.90
CA GLY A 23 8.67 -7.59 11.52
C GLY A 23 7.17 -7.59 11.31
N THR A 24 6.63 -6.63 10.57
CA THR A 24 5.17 -6.52 10.36
C THR A 24 4.66 -7.32 9.16
N GLY A 25 5.56 -7.78 8.30
CA GLY A 25 5.18 -8.42 7.03
C GLY A 25 5.06 -7.43 5.88
N VAL A 26 5.09 -6.13 6.13
CA VAL A 26 5.08 -5.09 5.09
C VAL A 26 6.52 -4.82 4.68
N SER A 27 6.78 -4.84 3.37
CA SER A 27 8.11 -4.52 2.85
C SER A 27 8.12 -3.12 2.25
N VAL A 28 9.29 -2.48 2.33
CA VAL A 28 9.50 -1.12 1.84
C VAL A 28 10.48 -1.20 0.68
N SER A 29 10.13 -0.62 -0.47
CA SER A 29 11.05 -0.52 -1.59
C SER A 29 11.15 0.92 -2.04
N ARG A 30 12.29 1.28 -2.62
CA ARG A 30 12.56 2.62 -3.12
C ARG A 30 12.85 2.55 -4.61
N ASN A 31 12.17 3.38 -5.39
CA ASN A 31 12.38 3.47 -6.83
C ASN A 31 12.41 4.95 -7.21
N GLY A 32 13.61 5.47 -7.50
CA GLY A 32 13.78 6.90 -7.73
C GLY A 32 13.37 7.68 -6.48
N ASP A 33 12.43 8.61 -6.64
CA ASP A 33 11.91 9.39 -5.51
C ASP A 33 10.61 8.82 -4.94
N GLN A 34 10.20 7.63 -5.39
CA GLN A 34 8.97 6.99 -4.90
C GLN A 34 9.30 5.90 -3.90
N ILE A 35 8.44 5.75 -2.90
CA ILE A 35 8.52 4.68 -1.92
C ILE A 35 7.26 3.83 -2.07
N THR A 36 7.42 2.51 -2.14
CA THR A 36 6.28 1.59 -2.19
C THR A 36 6.29 0.68 -0.98
N LEU A 37 5.15 0.62 -0.29
CA LEU A 37 4.91 -0.32 0.79
C LEU A 37 4.12 -1.49 0.22
N ASN A 38 4.68 -2.70 0.29
CA ASN A 38 3.99 -3.90 -0.17
C ASN A 38 3.33 -4.59 1.01
N MET A 39 2.01 -4.70 0.95
CA MET A 39 1.18 -5.29 2.00
C MET A 39 0.63 -6.62 1.49
N PRO A 40 1.20 -7.78 1.92
CA PRO A 40 0.69 -9.07 1.47
C PRO A 40 -0.79 -9.25 1.85
N GLY A 41 -1.56 -9.84 0.96
CA GLY A 41 -3.01 -9.98 1.17
C GLY A 41 -3.36 -10.79 2.42
N ASN A 42 -2.62 -11.87 2.68
CA ASN A 42 -2.88 -12.72 3.83
C ASN A 42 -2.48 -12.10 5.17
N VAL A 43 -1.63 -11.07 5.14
CA VAL A 43 -1.26 -10.31 6.34
C VAL A 43 -2.30 -9.23 6.61
N THR A 44 -2.83 -8.64 5.56
CA THR A 44 -3.68 -7.45 5.61
C THR A 44 -5.16 -7.79 5.79
N PHE A 45 -5.64 -8.82 5.09
CA PHE A 45 -7.08 -9.16 5.03
C PHE A 45 -7.33 -10.62 5.34
N GLY A 46 -8.58 -10.94 5.73
CA GLY A 46 -9.04 -12.31 5.76
C GLY A 46 -9.17 -12.87 4.35
N SER A 47 -9.28 -14.21 4.23
CA SER A 47 -9.44 -14.89 2.95
C SER A 47 -10.70 -14.41 2.24
N ASP A 48 -10.58 -14.07 0.96
CA ASP A 48 -11.67 -13.54 0.13
C ASP A 48 -12.40 -12.35 0.73
N SER A 49 -11.74 -11.64 1.66
CA SER A 49 -12.34 -10.53 2.39
C SER A 49 -11.62 -9.23 2.07
N SER A 50 -12.35 -8.12 2.18
CA SER A 50 -11.78 -6.78 2.16
C SER A 50 -11.78 -6.15 3.55
N ASP A 51 -12.07 -6.93 4.58
CA ASP A 51 -11.99 -6.47 5.96
C ASP A 51 -10.57 -6.65 6.50
N LEU A 52 -10.05 -5.61 7.15
CA LEU A 52 -8.71 -5.65 7.71
C LEU A 52 -8.64 -6.65 8.86
N LYS A 53 -7.53 -7.39 8.91
CA LYS A 53 -7.25 -8.23 10.08
C LYS A 53 -6.97 -7.34 11.29
N ALA A 54 -7.40 -7.80 12.46
CA ALA A 54 -7.23 -7.04 13.71
C ALA A 54 -5.76 -6.68 13.96
N ASP A 55 -4.85 -7.60 13.68
CA ASP A 55 -3.42 -7.39 13.89
C ASP A 55 -2.86 -6.29 12.99
N PHE A 56 -3.53 -6.02 11.87
CA PHE A 56 -3.02 -5.04 10.91
C PHE A 56 -3.37 -3.59 11.26
N PHE A 57 -4.30 -3.37 12.16
CA PHE A 57 -4.65 -2.00 12.58
C PHE A 57 -3.44 -1.27 13.15
N ALA A 58 -2.66 -1.93 14.00
CA ALA A 58 -1.47 -1.31 14.59
C ALA A 58 -0.44 -0.96 13.52
N VAL A 59 -0.32 -1.80 12.48
CA VAL A 59 0.60 -1.55 11.36
C VAL A 59 0.18 -0.29 10.61
N LEU A 60 -1.10 -0.20 10.26
CA LEU A 60 -1.62 0.98 9.55
C LEU A 60 -1.57 2.23 10.42
N ASP A 61 -1.73 2.11 11.73
CA ASP A 61 -1.56 3.25 12.64
C ASP A 61 -0.13 3.79 12.58
N SER A 62 0.87 2.90 12.53
CA SER A 62 2.27 3.31 12.37
C SER A 62 2.50 4.00 11.04
N VAL A 63 1.94 3.46 9.95
CA VAL A 63 2.01 4.09 8.63
C VAL A 63 1.38 5.47 8.67
N THR A 64 0.22 5.59 9.29
CA THR A 64 -0.50 6.87 9.40
C THR A 64 0.37 7.96 10.05
N LEU A 65 1.06 7.63 11.15
CA LEU A 65 1.92 8.60 11.81
C LEU A 65 3.00 9.14 10.88
N VAL A 66 3.61 8.27 10.09
CA VAL A 66 4.64 8.68 9.15
C VAL A 66 4.05 9.53 8.02
N LEU A 67 2.90 9.13 7.47
CA LEU A 67 2.26 9.89 6.38
C LEU A 67 1.80 11.27 6.83
N LYS A 68 1.42 11.42 8.08
CA LYS A 68 1.03 12.73 8.63
C LYS A 68 2.23 13.63 8.84
N GLU A 69 3.37 13.08 9.27
CA GLU A 69 4.60 13.83 9.45
C GLU A 69 5.20 14.23 8.10
N TYR A 70 5.24 13.28 7.16
CA TYR A 70 5.76 13.51 5.81
C TYR A 70 4.60 13.73 4.86
N ASP A 71 3.96 14.89 4.97
CA ASP A 71 2.68 15.16 4.32
C ASP A 71 2.79 15.68 2.88
N LYS A 72 4.00 15.73 2.32
CA LYS A 72 4.24 16.27 0.97
C LYS A 72 4.30 15.16 -0.07
N THR A 73 3.43 14.17 0.05
CA THR A 73 3.32 13.08 -0.92
C THR A 73 1.86 12.86 -1.30
N VAL A 74 1.67 12.39 -2.54
CA VAL A 74 0.43 11.73 -2.96
C VAL A 74 0.55 10.28 -2.52
N VAL A 75 -0.54 9.71 -2.05
CA VAL A 75 -0.59 8.34 -1.52
C VAL A 75 -1.47 7.52 -2.46
N GLU A 76 -0.84 6.70 -3.31
CA GLU A 76 -1.57 5.82 -4.22
C GLU A 76 -1.70 4.44 -3.59
N VAL A 77 -2.94 3.98 -3.44
CA VAL A 77 -3.23 2.66 -2.87
C VAL A 77 -3.78 1.80 -3.98
N ALA A 78 -3.05 0.77 -4.38
CA ALA A 78 -3.41 -0.10 -5.48
C ALA A 78 -3.62 -1.54 -4.99
N GLY A 79 -4.81 -2.08 -5.24
CA GLY A 79 -5.12 -3.47 -4.91
C GLY A 79 -4.82 -4.39 -6.08
N HIS A 80 -4.30 -5.58 -5.78
CA HIS A 80 -3.95 -6.60 -6.78
C HIS A 80 -4.43 -7.97 -6.34
N THR A 81 -4.79 -8.81 -7.29
CA THR A 81 -5.22 -10.19 -7.06
C THR A 81 -4.34 -11.17 -7.84
N ASP A 82 -4.50 -12.46 -7.53
CA ASP A 82 -4.02 -13.51 -8.44
C ASP A 82 -5.05 -13.71 -9.56
N SER A 83 -4.83 -14.70 -10.41
CA SER A 83 -5.71 -14.94 -11.57
C SER A 83 -6.84 -15.94 -11.28
N THR A 84 -7.06 -16.31 -10.02
CA THR A 84 -8.13 -17.24 -9.62
C THR A 84 -9.46 -16.53 -9.64
N GLY A 85 -10.46 -17.15 -10.30
CA GLY A 85 -11.80 -16.59 -10.39
C GLY A 85 -11.98 -15.67 -11.60
N SER A 86 -13.11 -14.99 -11.65
CA SER A 86 -13.43 -14.13 -12.79
C SER A 86 -12.71 -12.79 -12.71
N ASP A 87 -12.50 -12.17 -13.87
CA ASP A 87 -11.89 -10.84 -13.95
C ASP A 87 -12.72 -9.82 -13.19
N GLN A 88 -14.04 -9.88 -13.31
CA GLN A 88 -14.94 -8.93 -12.64
C GLN A 88 -14.85 -9.07 -11.12
N TYR A 89 -14.83 -10.30 -10.62
CA TYR A 89 -14.69 -10.53 -9.18
C TYR A 89 -13.37 -9.97 -8.65
N ASN A 90 -12.28 -10.25 -9.37
CA ASN A 90 -10.95 -9.81 -8.98
C ASN A 90 -10.81 -8.29 -9.04
N GLN A 91 -11.38 -7.67 -10.08
CA GLN A 91 -11.36 -6.22 -10.19
C GLN A 91 -12.10 -5.58 -9.01
N ALA A 92 -13.30 -6.08 -8.71
CA ALA A 92 -14.10 -5.55 -7.62
C ALA A 92 -13.42 -5.77 -6.26
N LEU A 93 -12.83 -6.94 -6.03
CA LEU A 93 -12.13 -7.24 -4.78
C LEU A 93 -10.92 -6.32 -4.60
N SER A 94 -10.15 -6.12 -5.67
CA SER A 94 -8.96 -5.26 -5.61
C SER A 94 -9.34 -3.81 -5.32
N GLU A 95 -10.44 -3.33 -5.90
CA GLU A 95 -10.95 -1.99 -5.62
C GLU A 95 -11.40 -1.85 -4.17
N ARG A 96 -12.13 -2.83 -3.64
CA ARG A 96 -12.59 -2.80 -2.25
C ARG A 96 -11.42 -2.83 -1.27
N ARG A 97 -10.40 -3.65 -1.55
CA ARG A 97 -9.23 -3.74 -0.68
C ARG A 97 -8.44 -2.45 -0.67
N ALA A 98 -8.24 -1.83 -1.84
CA ALA A 98 -7.58 -0.52 -1.92
C ALA A 98 -8.38 0.53 -1.14
N ALA A 99 -9.69 0.55 -1.32
CA ALA A 99 -10.57 1.50 -0.64
C ALA A 99 -10.54 1.31 0.88
N THR A 100 -10.50 0.06 1.35
CA THR A 100 -10.46 -0.24 2.79
C THR A 100 -9.19 0.33 3.42
N VAL A 101 -8.03 0.09 2.80
CA VAL A 101 -6.76 0.61 3.32
C VAL A 101 -6.76 2.14 3.30
N ALA A 102 -7.12 2.73 2.17
CA ALA A 102 -7.13 4.19 2.03
C ALA A 102 -8.08 4.84 3.02
N SER A 103 -9.28 4.30 3.17
CA SER A 103 -10.28 4.86 4.08
C SER A 103 -9.85 4.76 5.55
N TYR A 104 -9.15 3.70 5.90
CA TYR A 104 -8.60 3.58 7.25
C TYR A 104 -7.60 4.71 7.54
N LEU A 105 -6.70 4.97 6.58
CA LEU A 105 -5.70 6.04 6.73
C LEU A 105 -6.38 7.41 6.84
N VAL A 106 -7.40 7.65 6.02
CA VAL A 106 -8.15 8.92 6.06
C VAL A 106 -8.85 9.08 7.42
N ASN A 107 -9.47 8.02 7.93
CA ASN A 107 -10.14 8.06 9.22
C ASN A 107 -9.17 8.31 10.37
N ARG A 108 -7.89 8.04 10.16
CA ARG A 108 -6.84 8.29 11.17
C ARG A 108 -6.13 9.63 10.97
N GLY A 109 -6.54 10.42 9.98
CA GLY A 109 -6.05 11.79 9.85
C GLY A 109 -5.25 12.10 8.59
N VAL A 110 -5.06 11.14 7.68
CA VAL A 110 -4.45 11.45 6.38
C VAL A 110 -5.51 12.14 5.52
N LEU A 111 -5.15 13.26 4.89
CA LEU A 111 -6.11 14.04 4.11
C LEU A 111 -6.60 13.26 2.89
N GLU A 112 -7.91 13.27 2.69
CA GLU A 112 -8.56 12.59 1.55
C GLU A 112 -7.97 13.07 0.21
N MET A 113 -7.67 14.36 0.09
CA MET A 113 -7.16 14.94 -1.16
C MET A 113 -5.80 14.37 -1.58
N ARG A 114 -5.07 13.71 -0.66
CA ARG A 114 -3.79 13.08 -0.97
C ARG A 114 -3.96 11.67 -1.55
N MET A 115 -5.14 11.07 -1.43
CA MET A 115 -5.36 9.65 -1.70
C MET A 115 -5.76 9.40 -3.14
N ILE A 116 -5.17 8.36 -3.73
CA ILE A 116 -5.61 7.77 -5.00
C ILE A 116 -5.87 6.30 -4.75
N ARG A 117 -7.06 5.83 -5.06
CA ARG A 117 -7.47 4.44 -4.87
C ARG A 117 -7.62 3.77 -6.22
N VAL A 118 -6.92 2.65 -6.43
CA VAL A 118 -6.92 1.94 -7.72
C VAL A 118 -7.08 0.45 -7.48
N GLY A 119 -7.98 -0.19 -8.23
CA GLY A 119 -8.05 -1.64 -8.28
C GLY A 119 -7.44 -2.11 -9.60
N MET A 120 -6.40 -2.94 -9.53
CA MET A 120 -5.71 -3.46 -10.69
C MET A 120 -6.16 -4.88 -11.05
N GLY A 121 -6.98 -5.52 -10.21
CA GLY A 121 -7.39 -6.89 -10.43
C GLY A 121 -6.18 -7.79 -10.59
N GLU A 122 -6.22 -8.69 -11.59
CA GLU A 122 -5.12 -9.61 -11.86
C GLU A 122 -4.15 -9.11 -12.93
N THR A 123 -4.27 -7.86 -13.38
CA THR A 123 -3.57 -7.34 -14.56
C THR A 123 -2.08 -7.04 -14.35
N ARG A 124 -1.61 -6.99 -13.10
CA ARG A 124 -0.22 -6.64 -12.76
C ARG A 124 0.44 -7.70 -11.90
N PRO A 125 0.64 -8.93 -12.41
CA PRO A 125 1.29 -9.97 -11.62
C PRO A 125 2.77 -9.64 -11.38
N VAL A 126 3.27 -10.00 -10.20
CA VAL A 126 4.68 -9.90 -9.86
C VAL A 126 5.33 -11.28 -9.79
N ALA A 127 4.52 -12.34 -9.87
CA ALA A 127 5.00 -13.71 -9.79
C ALA A 127 4.10 -14.62 -10.64
N ASP A 128 4.49 -15.90 -10.73
CA ASP A 128 3.77 -16.89 -11.53
C ASP A 128 2.46 -17.28 -10.87
N ASN A 129 1.34 -17.07 -11.55
CA ASN A 129 0.01 -17.50 -11.09
C ASN A 129 -0.19 -19.02 -11.17
N GLY A 130 0.72 -19.74 -11.79
CA GLY A 130 0.67 -21.20 -11.90
C GLY A 130 1.09 -21.92 -10.62
N THR A 131 1.70 -21.22 -9.66
CA THR A 131 2.11 -21.82 -8.40
C THR A 131 1.40 -21.17 -7.23
N PRO A 132 1.15 -21.92 -6.12
CA PRO A 132 0.55 -21.32 -4.92
C PRO A 132 1.38 -20.18 -4.35
N GLU A 133 2.70 -20.30 -4.36
CA GLU A 133 3.62 -19.28 -3.87
C GLU A 133 3.52 -18.01 -4.70
N GLY A 134 3.48 -18.17 -6.03
CA GLY A 134 3.35 -17.03 -6.95
C GLY A 134 2.02 -16.33 -6.79
N ARG A 135 0.93 -17.10 -6.66
CA ARG A 135 -0.39 -16.51 -6.43
C ARG A 135 -0.43 -15.70 -5.13
N ALA A 136 0.19 -16.22 -4.06
CA ALA A 136 0.25 -15.50 -2.80
C ALA A 136 0.97 -14.15 -2.94
N LEU A 137 2.05 -14.11 -3.72
CA LEU A 137 2.78 -12.87 -3.97
C LEU A 137 1.95 -11.88 -4.80
N ASN A 138 1.10 -12.36 -5.68
CA ASN A 138 0.25 -11.49 -6.49
C ASN A 138 -0.90 -10.88 -5.69
N ARG A 139 -1.38 -11.57 -4.64
CA ARG A 139 -2.43 -11.04 -3.76
C ARG A 139 -1.82 -10.05 -2.78
N ARG A 140 -1.96 -8.76 -3.09
CA ARG A 140 -1.32 -7.71 -2.30
C ARG A 140 -2.01 -6.37 -2.47
N VAL A 141 -1.71 -5.44 -1.57
CA VAL A 141 -1.98 -4.02 -1.76
C VAL A 141 -0.63 -3.31 -1.76
N GLU A 142 -0.42 -2.44 -2.74
CA GLU A 142 0.78 -1.61 -2.81
C GLU A 142 0.39 -0.17 -2.52
N LEU A 143 1.07 0.43 -1.56
CA LEU A 143 0.88 1.83 -1.22
C LEU A 143 2.13 2.58 -1.67
N THR A 144 1.99 3.45 -2.66
CA THR A 144 3.11 4.18 -3.24
C THR A 144 3.04 5.65 -2.86
N LEU A 145 4.15 6.16 -2.33
CA LEU A 145 4.29 7.55 -1.93
C LEU A 145 5.03 8.29 -3.02
N VAL A 146 4.37 9.28 -3.62
CA VAL A 146 4.92 10.07 -4.72
C VAL A 146 5.10 11.50 -4.22
N PRO A 147 6.33 12.05 -4.23
CA PRO A 147 6.54 13.39 -3.69
C PRO A 147 5.84 14.44 -4.53
N VAL A 148 5.29 15.43 -3.83
CA VAL A 148 4.70 16.60 -4.45
C VAL A 148 5.75 17.70 -4.48
N THR A 149 6.08 18.16 -5.68
CA THR A 149 7.03 19.24 -5.86
C THR A 149 6.30 20.51 -6.24
N GLN A 150 6.81 21.61 -5.80
CA GLN A 150 6.22 22.92 -6.12
C GLN A 150 6.72 23.42 -7.47
#